data_79db161f7e8b7524974dd7d12dd92685
#
_entry.id   79db161f7e8b7524974dd7d12dd92685
#
_cell.length_a   1.000
_cell.length_b   1.000
_cell.length_c   1.000
_cell.angle_alpha   90.00
_cell.angle_beta   90.00
_cell.angle_gamma   90.00
#
_symmetry.space_group_name_H-M   'P 1'
#
loop_
_entity.id
_entity.type
_entity.pdbx_description
1 polymer ?
#
loop_
_entity_poly.entity_id
_entity_poly.type
_entity_poly.pdbx_seq_one_letter_code
_entity_poly.pdbx_strand_id
1 'polypeptide(L)'
;MNDSRRIRTEDLLGEALLIREKGSGTREVLERILEGKNLSVRDFRKLHEINNIHVMKYLVQEGHGISFLYEAAVRQELDQGSIREIPLKDFNVEHDFYFVWRKGSIFGGEDKEIFKQLKDKE
;
A
#
# COMPACT_ATOMS: atom_id res chain seq x y z
N MET A 1 5.48 17.33 -17.19
CA MET A 1 5.57 16.98 -15.82
C MET A 1 5.47 15.47 -15.66
N ASN A 2 6.20 15.01 -14.82
CA ASN A 2 6.22 13.62 -14.62
C ASN A 2 4.98 13.14 -13.89
N ASP A 3 4.35 12.15 -14.45
CA ASP A 3 3.21 11.55 -13.78
C ASP A 3 3.72 10.54 -12.77
N SER A 4 3.69 10.93 -11.50
CA SER A 4 4.14 10.04 -10.45
C SER A 4 3.22 8.84 -10.28
N ARG A 5 2.08 8.84 -10.96
CA ARG A 5 1.12 7.75 -10.87
C ARG A 5 1.30 6.78 -12.01
N ARG A 6 2.50 6.28 -12.16
CA ARG A 6 2.76 5.26 -13.16
C ARG A 6 2.59 3.87 -12.61
N ILE A 7 2.53 3.76 -11.30
CA ILE A 7 2.42 2.45 -10.65
C ILE A 7 0.98 2.01 -10.69
N ARG A 8 0.76 0.77 -11.08
CA ARG A 8 -0.56 0.20 -11.09
C ARG A 8 -0.73 -0.70 -9.89
N THR A 9 -1.98 -0.97 -9.53
CA THR A 9 -2.26 -1.85 -8.39
C THR A 9 -1.55 -3.19 -8.57
N GLU A 10 -1.55 -3.72 -9.77
CA GLU A 10 -0.91 -5.02 -10.00
C GLU A 10 0.59 -4.99 -9.73
N ASP A 11 1.21 -3.83 -9.81
CA ASP A 11 2.63 -3.72 -9.52
C ASP A 11 2.92 -3.93 -8.04
N LEU A 12 1.91 -3.79 -7.19
CA LEU A 12 2.09 -3.96 -5.77
C LEU A 12 2.11 -5.43 -5.34
N LEU A 13 1.70 -6.32 -6.24
CA LEU A 13 1.58 -7.73 -5.86
C LEU A 13 2.92 -8.34 -5.49
N GLY A 14 4.02 -7.73 -5.89
CA GLY A 14 5.34 -8.19 -5.52
C GLY A 14 5.74 -7.82 -4.11
N GLU A 15 4.89 -7.09 -3.40
CA GLU A 15 5.19 -6.64 -2.04
C GLU A 15 4.47 -7.50 -1.02
N ALA A 16 4.96 -7.44 0.21
CA ALA A 16 4.23 -8.04 1.32
C ALA A 16 3.10 -7.09 1.70
N LEU A 17 1.92 -7.63 1.89
CA LEU A 17 0.77 -6.84 2.29
C LEU A 17 0.46 -7.08 3.75
N LEU A 18 0.45 -6.00 4.52
CA LEU A 18 0.04 -6.03 5.91
C LEU A 18 -1.41 -5.62 5.93
N ILE A 19 -2.28 -6.56 6.31
CA ILE A 19 -3.72 -6.36 6.15
C ILE A 19 -4.42 -6.53 7.47
N ARG A 20 -5.52 -5.82 7.64
CA ARG A 20 -6.33 -5.94 8.84
C ARG A 20 -6.99 -7.31 8.88
N GLU A 21 -7.50 -7.63 10.04
CA GLU A 21 -8.15 -8.92 10.25
C GLU A 21 -9.46 -9.02 9.47
N LYS A 22 -9.89 -10.23 9.23
CA LYS A 22 -11.17 -10.46 8.58
C LYS A 22 -12.28 -9.85 9.41
N GLY A 23 -13.24 -9.25 8.75
CA GLY A 23 -14.32 -8.56 9.41
C GLY A 23 -14.08 -7.10 9.59
N SER A 24 -12.85 -6.64 9.35
CA SER A 24 -12.54 -5.22 9.39
C SER A 24 -13.16 -4.54 8.17
N GLY A 25 -13.76 -3.37 8.40
CA GLY A 25 -14.33 -2.62 7.28
C GLY A 25 -13.28 -2.21 6.29
N THR A 26 -12.09 -1.84 6.78
CA THR A 26 -10.99 -1.47 5.88
C THR A 26 -10.62 -2.62 4.97
N ARG A 27 -10.53 -3.81 5.51
CA ARG A 27 -10.19 -4.97 4.71
C ARG A 27 -11.26 -5.28 3.69
N GLU A 28 -12.53 -5.13 4.07
CA GLU A 28 -13.62 -5.39 3.13
C GLU A 28 -13.57 -4.44 1.95
N VAL A 29 -13.24 -3.17 2.21
CA VAL A 29 -13.13 -2.22 1.12
C VAL A 29 -12.02 -2.65 0.17
N LEU A 30 -10.87 -3.01 0.71
CA LEU A 30 -9.76 -3.43 -0.14
C LEU A 30 -10.11 -4.66 -0.95
N GLU A 31 -10.69 -5.66 -0.31
CA GLU A 31 -11.02 -6.89 -1.02
C GLU A 31 -12.01 -6.64 -2.15
N ARG A 32 -12.95 -5.74 -1.93
CA ARG A 32 -13.93 -5.41 -2.96
C ARG A 32 -13.26 -4.70 -4.15
N ILE A 33 -12.34 -3.78 -3.85
CA ILE A 33 -11.64 -3.08 -4.91
C ILE A 33 -10.80 -4.03 -5.73
N LEU A 34 -10.08 -4.92 -5.07
CA LEU A 34 -9.24 -5.88 -5.77
C LEU A 34 -10.09 -6.82 -6.61
N GLU A 35 -11.22 -7.24 -6.07
CA GLU A 35 -12.11 -8.13 -6.81
C GLU A 35 -12.57 -7.48 -8.10
N GLY A 36 -12.85 -6.18 -8.07
CA GLY A 36 -13.22 -5.46 -9.27
C GLY A 36 -12.13 -5.41 -10.32
N LYS A 37 -10.90 -5.71 -9.92
CA LYS A 37 -9.76 -5.75 -10.83
C LYS A 37 -9.32 -7.18 -11.11
N ASN A 38 -10.12 -8.15 -10.71
CA ASN A 38 -9.79 -9.57 -10.84
C ASN A 38 -8.54 -9.94 -10.05
N LEU A 39 -8.35 -9.29 -8.91
CA LEU A 39 -7.22 -9.55 -8.03
C LEU A 39 -7.74 -9.95 -6.66
N SER A 40 -6.86 -10.49 -5.85
CA SER A 40 -7.17 -10.92 -4.51
C SER A 40 -6.01 -10.56 -3.59
N VAL A 41 -6.29 -10.42 -2.29
CA VAL A 41 -5.21 -10.19 -1.34
C VAL A 41 -4.21 -11.33 -1.36
N ARG A 42 -4.65 -12.51 -1.77
CA ARG A 42 -3.75 -13.67 -1.83
C ARG A 42 -2.77 -13.60 -2.99
N ASP A 43 -2.97 -12.68 -3.90
CA ASP A 43 -2.05 -12.52 -5.02
C ASP A 43 -0.80 -11.77 -4.63
N PHE A 44 -0.77 -11.15 -3.45
CA PHE A 44 0.42 -10.46 -2.99
C PHE A 44 1.49 -11.48 -2.61
N ARG A 45 2.75 -11.05 -2.69
CA ARG A 45 3.87 -11.95 -2.42
C ARG A 45 3.76 -12.58 -1.04
N LYS A 46 3.37 -11.80 -0.05
CA LYS A 46 3.11 -12.29 1.29
C LYS A 46 1.91 -11.57 1.86
N LEU A 47 1.22 -12.22 2.75
CA LEU A 47 0.05 -11.65 3.39
C LEU A 47 0.17 -11.84 4.88
N HIS A 48 0.22 -10.73 5.61
CA HIS A 48 0.31 -10.76 7.06
C HIS A 48 -0.92 -10.10 7.64
N GLU A 49 -1.67 -10.84 8.42
CA GLU A 49 -2.87 -10.31 9.06
C GLU A 49 -2.49 -9.70 10.40
N ILE A 50 -2.88 -8.44 10.60
CA ILE A 50 -2.52 -7.69 11.80
C ILE A 50 -3.77 -7.04 12.35
N ASN A 51 -4.07 -7.32 13.61
CA ASN A 51 -5.31 -6.83 14.20
C ASN A 51 -5.10 -5.62 15.10
N ASN A 52 -3.94 -4.99 15.03
CA ASN A 52 -3.64 -3.82 15.84
C ASN A 52 -3.08 -2.74 14.93
N ILE A 53 -3.78 -1.60 14.88
CA ILE A 53 -3.39 -0.54 13.96
C ILE A 53 -2.02 0.05 14.30
N HIS A 54 -1.68 0.11 15.57
CA HIS A 54 -0.39 0.67 15.97
C HIS A 54 0.75 -0.24 15.55
N VAL A 55 0.56 -1.54 15.70
CA VAL A 55 1.55 -2.52 15.26
C VAL A 55 1.70 -2.44 13.74
N MET A 56 0.56 -2.33 13.04
CA MET A 56 0.60 -2.24 11.59
C MET A 56 1.39 -1.03 11.12
N LYS A 57 1.13 0.12 11.72
CA LYS A 57 1.84 1.34 11.32
C LYS A 57 3.34 1.21 11.62
N TYR A 58 3.68 0.61 12.75
CA TYR A 58 5.07 0.39 13.07
C TYR A 58 5.75 -0.48 12.02
N LEU A 59 5.10 -1.55 11.63
CA LEU A 59 5.68 -2.46 10.65
C LEU A 59 5.84 -1.79 9.28
N VAL A 60 4.88 -0.94 8.91
CA VAL A 60 5.03 -0.20 7.66
C VAL A 60 6.23 0.74 7.75
N GLN A 61 6.35 1.45 8.86
CA GLN A 61 7.45 2.39 9.05
C GLN A 61 8.80 1.69 9.02
N GLU A 62 8.84 0.45 9.46
CA GLU A 62 10.07 -0.33 9.47
C GLU A 62 10.34 -1.03 8.14
N GLY A 63 9.46 -0.86 7.18
CA GLY A 63 9.72 -1.40 5.86
C GLY A 63 9.35 -2.85 5.67
N HIS A 64 8.50 -3.39 6.52
CA HIS A 64 8.13 -4.80 6.42
C HIS A 64 7.08 -5.08 5.37
N GLY A 65 6.50 -4.04 4.80
CA GLY A 65 5.51 -4.24 3.77
C GLY A 65 4.71 -2.98 3.52
N ILE A 66 3.72 -3.11 2.65
CA ILE A 66 2.80 -2.03 2.39
C ILE A 66 1.50 -2.34 3.09
N SER A 67 0.65 -1.35 3.23
CA SER A 67 -0.64 -1.56 3.86
C SER A 67 -1.70 -0.70 3.18
N PHE A 68 -2.95 -1.01 3.45
CA PHE A 68 -4.09 -0.26 2.94
C PHE A 68 -4.84 0.29 4.14
N LEU A 69 -4.85 1.61 4.28
CA LEU A 69 -5.44 2.26 5.45
C LEU A 69 -6.13 3.53 5.00
N TYR A 70 -7.11 3.99 5.76
CA TYR A 70 -7.67 5.26 5.38
C TYR A 70 -6.94 6.39 6.09
N GLU A 71 -7.11 7.57 5.49
CA GLU A 71 -6.27 8.70 5.82
C GLU A 71 -6.27 9.04 7.30
N ALA A 72 -7.45 9.00 7.92
CA ALA A 72 -7.54 9.37 9.32
C ALA A 72 -6.67 8.48 10.21
N ALA A 73 -6.48 7.23 9.81
CA ALA A 73 -5.69 6.31 10.61
C ALA A 73 -4.20 6.60 10.53
N VAL A 74 -3.74 7.27 9.46
CA VAL A 74 -2.31 7.51 9.25
C VAL A 74 -2.00 9.00 9.08
N ARG A 75 -2.95 9.87 9.41
CA ARG A 75 -2.77 11.30 9.19
C ARG A 75 -1.48 11.82 9.81
N GLN A 76 -1.23 11.46 11.05
CA GLN A 76 -0.07 11.96 11.75
C GLN A 76 1.21 11.51 11.06
N GLU A 77 1.25 10.24 10.68
CA GLU A 77 2.44 9.70 10.03
C GLU A 77 2.65 10.29 8.64
N LEU A 78 1.55 10.57 7.93
CA LEU A 78 1.66 11.22 6.63
C LEU A 78 2.20 12.64 6.80
N ASP A 79 1.69 13.36 7.79
CA ASP A 79 2.14 14.72 8.04
C ASP A 79 3.61 14.76 8.45
N GLN A 80 4.04 13.78 9.22
CA GLN A 80 5.43 13.68 9.65
C GLN A 80 6.34 13.13 8.58
N GLY A 81 5.77 12.51 7.57
CA GLY A 81 6.54 11.93 6.48
C GLY A 81 7.11 10.56 6.78
N SER A 82 6.75 9.96 7.89
CA SER A 82 7.28 8.61 8.21
C SER A 82 6.57 7.53 7.42
N ILE A 83 5.36 7.80 6.95
CA ILE A 83 4.61 6.93 6.07
C ILE A 83 4.17 7.79 4.89
N ARG A 84 4.16 7.21 3.72
CA ARG A 84 3.79 7.94 2.52
C ARG A 84 2.75 7.16 1.73
N GLU A 85 1.93 7.90 1.00
CA GLU A 85 0.98 7.32 0.09
C GLU A 85 1.69 6.77 -1.14
N ILE A 86 1.23 5.63 -1.64
CA ILE A 86 1.70 5.10 -2.92
C ILE A 86 0.75 5.63 -3.98
N PRO A 87 1.23 6.48 -4.88
CA PRO A 87 0.34 7.04 -5.91
C PRO A 87 0.10 6.00 -6.99
N LEU A 88 -1.16 5.61 -7.16
CA LEU A 88 -1.52 4.58 -8.12
C LEU A 88 -2.29 5.18 -9.27
N LYS A 89 -1.97 4.71 -10.46
CA LYS A 89 -2.58 5.16 -11.68
C LYS A 89 -4.02 4.68 -11.81
N ASP A 90 -4.28 3.46 -11.37
CA ASP A 90 -5.55 2.80 -11.62
C ASP A 90 -6.35 2.57 -10.34
N PHE A 91 -6.10 3.35 -9.31
CA PHE A 91 -6.74 3.15 -8.03
C PHE A 91 -7.50 4.41 -7.68
N ASN A 92 -8.82 4.29 -7.64
CA ASN A 92 -9.68 5.41 -7.35
C ASN A 92 -10.57 5.02 -6.18
N VAL A 93 -10.40 5.69 -5.06
CA VAL A 93 -11.10 5.35 -3.85
C VAL A 93 -11.90 6.54 -3.38
N GLU A 94 -13.14 6.29 -3.00
CA GLU A 94 -14.05 7.38 -2.66
C GLU A 94 -13.93 7.85 -1.22
N HIS A 95 -13.32 7.07 -0.34
CA HIS A 95 -13.34 7.36 1.08
C HIS A 95 -11.96 7.55 1.68
N ASP A 96 -11.07 8.13 0.91
CA ASP A 96 -9.74 8.48 1.42
C ASP A 96 -8.98 7.30 1.97
N PHE A 97 -9.04 6.19 1.25
CA PHE A 97 -8.22 5.03 1.54
C PHE A 97 -6.99 5.08 0.66
N TYR A 98 -5.85 4.66 1.22
CA TYR A 98 -4.60 4.70 0.47
C TYR A 98 -3.79 3.45 0.74
N PHE A 99 -3.05 3.02 -0.27
CA PHE A 99 -1.92 2.16 -0.03
C PHE A 99 -0.79 3.04 0.48
N VAL A 100 -0.13 2.57 1.53
CA VAL A 100 0.93 3.38 2.16
C VAL A 100 2.16 2.52 2.38
N TRP A 101 3.31 3.19 2.46
CA TRP A 101 4.56 2.52 2.77
C TRP A 101 5.48 3.50 3.46
N ARG A 102 6.69 3.05 3.78
CA ARG A 102 7.55 3.83 4.65
C ARG A 102 8.19 4.99 3.93
N LYS A 103 8.59 5.98 4.73
CA LYS A 103 9.37 7.10 4.25
C LYS A 103 10.66 6.61 3.63
N GLY A 104 11.09 7.29 2.58
CA GLY A 104 12.36 6.96 1.95
C GLY A 104 12.28 5.85 0.95
N SER A 105 11.11 5.27 0.77
CA SER A 105 10.91 4.27 -0.25
C SER A 105 11.04 4.88 -1.63
N ILE A 106 11.51 4.07 -2.52
CA ILE A 106 11.75 4.50 -3.89
C ILE A 106 10.49 4.89 -4.62
N PHE A 107 9.38 4.23 -4.33
CA PHE A 107 8.14 4.56 -4.98
C PHE A 107 7.84 6.05 -4.91
N GLY A 108 8.03 6.62 -3.74
CA GLY A 108 7.57 7.95 -3.47
C GLY A 108 8.14 8.99 -4.40
N GLY A 109 9.33 8.78 -4.84
CA GLY A 109 9.97 9.77 -5.66
C GLY A 109 10.34 9.26 -7.04
N GLU A 110 10.12 8.01 -7.27
CA GLU A 110 10.62 7.41 -8.48
C GLU A 110 9.49 6.94 -9.34
N ASP A 111 9.81 6.67 -10.57
CA ASP A 111 8.78 6.17 -11.45
C ASP A 111 8.75 4.65 -11.39
N LYS A 112 7.80 4.13 -12.13
CA LYS A 112 7.55 2.71 -12.16
C LYS A 112 8.77 1.91 -12.62
N GLU A 113 9.54 2.48 -13.49
CA GLU A 113 10.67 1.77 -14.05
C GLU A 113 11.72 1.47 -12.99
N ILE A 114 12.00 2.45 -12.15
CA ILE A 114 12.96 2.24 -11.07
C ILE A 114 12.43 1.21 -10.09
N PHE A 115 11.14 1.30 -9.80
CA PHE A 115 10.51 0.32 -8.94
C PHE A 115 10.69 -1.09 -9.49
N LYS A 116 10.46 -1.27 -10.78
CA LYS A 116 10.60 -2.58 -11.39
C LYS A 116 12.03 -3.08 -11.35
N GLN A 117 12.97 -2.18 -11.57
CA GLN A 117 14.37 -2.57 -11.52
C GLN A 117 14.75 -3.09 -10.14
N LEU A 118 14.25 -2.44 -9.12
CA LEU A 118 14.53 -2.88 -7.77
C LEU A 118 13.91 -4.23 -7.50
N LYS A 119 12.69 -4.43 -7.96
CA LYS A 119 12.02 -5.70 -7.79
C LYS A 119 12.79 -6.82 -8.46
N ASP A 120 13.31 -6.56 -9.63
CA ASP A 120 14.03 -7.59 -10.37
C ASP A 120 15.32 -7.98 -9.68
N LYS A 121 15.86 -7.10 -8.85
CA LYS A 121 17.10 -7.39 -8.16
C LYS A 121 16.90 -8.10 -6.84
N GLU A 122 15.69 -8.16 -6.39
CA GLU A 122 15.41 -8.87 -5.15
C GLU A 122 15.37 -10.39 -5.35
#